data_0bb70c369035b0d2d11543f61afae31d
#
_entry.id   0bb70c369035b0d2d11543f61afae31d
#
_cell.length_a   1.000
_cell.length_b   1.000
_cell.length_c   1.000
_cell.angle_alpha   90.00
_cell.angle_beta   90.00
_cell.angle_gamma   90.00
#
_symmetry.space_group_name_H-M   'P 1'
#
loop_
_entity.id
_entity.type
_entity.pdbx_description
1 polymer ?
#
loop_
_entity_poly.entity_id
_entity_poly.type
_entity_poly.pdbx_seq_one_letter_code
_entity_poly.pdbx_strand_id
1 'polypeptide(L)'
;KLTHVDMIDCMDRGFAQIVKMDSRGVLLYNTGCDVYHLTAREPDFVQEALEECRKGTILVCHQDFLVEEIGQKLGLQPLEFYHGVYTKPQMPPARGEEPEIRQLDIGWLDALNPYYYDGSEENVLRTALERGEMLGAFIDGKLAGFIGCHQEGTYGILSVVPEFRRRGVGYALERHIIGFVLEQGRIP
;
A
#
# COMPACT_ATOMS: atom_id res chain seq x y z
N LYS A 1 7.00 -10.07 12.90
CA LYS A 1 7.26 -9.96 11.47
C LYS A 1 6.02 -9.49 10.70
N LEU A 2 4.84 -10.09 10.89
CA LEU A 2 3.62 -9.69 10.18
C LEU A 2 3.10 -8.30 10.60
N THR A 3 3.33 -7.90 11.82
CA THR A 3 2.92 -6.58 12.36
C THR A 3 3.66 -5.40 11.70
N HIS A 4 4.79 -5.66 11.05
CA HIS A 4 5.65 -4.64 10.44
C HIS A 4 5.95 -4.99 8.97
N VAL A 5 5.01 -5.65 8.29
CA VAL A 5 5.21 -6.09 6.91
C VAL A 5 5.41 -4.91 5.97
N ASP A 6 4.71 -3.81 6.18
CA ASP A 6 4.82 -2.55 5.47
C ASP A 6 6.23 -1.93 5.59
N MET A 7 6.80 -1.89 6.80
CA MET A 7 8.16 -1.42 7.01
C MET A 7 9.19 -2.32 6.32
N ILE A 8 9.01 -3.65 6.40
CA ILE A 8 9.89 -4.63 5.77
C ILE A 8 9.80 -4.51 4.25
N ASP A 9 8.60 -4.43 3.71
CA ASP A 9 8.37 -4.28 2.26
C ASP A 9 8.99 -2.98 1.74
N CYS A 10 8.82 -1.88 2.48
CA CYS A 10 9.45 -0.60 2.16
C CYS A 10 10.98 -0.70 2.09
N MET A 11 11.61 -1.43 3.02
CA MET A 11 13.06 -1.68 3.00
C MET A 11 13.48 -2.57 1.83
N ASP A 12 12.80 -3.67 1.60
CA ASP A 12 13.11 -4.63 0.54
C ASP A 12 12.99 -4.00 -0.85
N ARG A 13 12.09 -3.03 -1.01
CA ARG A 13 11.87 -2.27 -2.24
C ARG A 13 12.78 -1.04 -2.41
N GLY A 14 13.61 -0.72 -1.42
CA GLY A 14 14.56 0.39 -1.47
C GLY A 14 13.96 1.79 -1.26
N PHE A 15 12.77 1.89 -0.66
CA PHE A 15 12.13 3.18 -0.33
C PHE A 15 12.36 3.62 1.11
N ALA A 16 12.95 2.77 1.93
CA ALA A 16 13.16 3.05 3.34
C ALA A 16 14.44 3.83 3.60
N GLN A 17 14.31 4.94 4.28
CA GLN A 17 15.42 5.60 4.96
C GLN A 17 15.27 5.39 6.47
N ILE A 18 16.21 4.72 7.12
CA ILE A 18 16.22 4.61 8.57
C ILE A 18 16.64 5.97 9.13
N VAL A 19 15.73 6.63 9.83
CA VAL A 19 15.97 7.94 10.45
C VAL A 19 16.57 7.75 11.84
N LYS A 20 16.00 6.83 12.63
CA LYS A 20 16.47 6.48 13.97
C LYS A 20 16.23 5.01 14.23
N MET A 21 17.22 4.32 14.82
CA MET A 21 17.07 2.92 15.22
C MET A 21 18.02 2.59 16.36
N ASP A 22 17.46 1.92 17.38
CA ASP A 22 18.21 1.25 18.45
C ASP A 22 17.40 0.07 19.01
N SER A 23 17.81 -0.50 20.15
CA SER A 23 17.10 -1.64 20.79
C SER A 23 15.68 -1.32 21.24
N ARG A 24 15.33 -0.04 21.39
CA ARG A 24 14.03 0.45 21.87
C ARG A 24 13.02 0.62 20.74
N GLY A 25 13.46 0.86 19.49
CA GLY A 25 12.54 1.11 18.38
C GLY A 25 13.19 1.43 17.04
N VAL A 26 12.35 1.71 16.06
CA VAL A 26 12.73 2.14 14.71
C VAL A 26 11.79 3.25 14.24
N LEU A 27 12.38 4.34 13.75
CA LEU A 27 11.72 5.33 12.92
C LEU A 27 12.25 5.21 11.50
N LEU A 28 11.37 4.92 10.57
CA LEU A 28 11.64 4.78 9.15
C LEU A 28 10.92 5.89 8.39
N TYR A 29 11.59 6.50 7.43
CA TYR A 29 10.97 7.41 6.48
C TYR A 29 10.82 6.73 5.12
N ASN A 30 9.60 6.67 4.60
CA ASN A 30 9.31 6.17 3.27
C ASN A 30 9.46 7.32 2.27
N THR A 31 10.53 7.28 1.49
CA THR A 31 10.88 8.30 0.50
C THR A 31 9.91 8.34 -0.69
N GLY A 32 9.14 7.27 -0.86
CA GLY A 32 8.22 7.14 -1.98
C GLY A 32 6.90 7.90 -1.78
N CYS A 33 6.40 7.97 -0.54
CA CYS A 33 5.09 8.57 -0.23
C CYS A 33 5.13 9.65 0.87
N ASP A 34 6.32 10.06 1.32
CA ASP A 34 6.52 11.09 2.36
C ASP A 34 5.83 10.73 3.70
N VAL A 35 5.97 9.48 4.12
CA VAL A 35 5.35 8.94 5.33
C VAL A 35 6.43 8.42 6.28
N TYR A 36 6.27 8.71 7.58
CA TYR A 36 7.07 8.07 8.61
C TYR A 36 6.36 6.83 9.16
N HIS A 37 7.12 5.77 9.41
CA HIS A 37 6.67 4.57 10.10
C HIS A 37 7.43 4.44 11.42
N LEU A 38 6.69 4.37 12.51
CA LEU A 38 7.23 4.28 13.87
C LEU A 38 6.82 2.96 14.52
N THR A 39 7.80 2.24 15.02
CA THR A 39 7.58 1.16 15.97
C THR A 39 8.50 1.35 17.17
N ALA A 40 7.97 1.24 18.38
CA ALA A 40 8.73 1.42 19.61
C ALA A 40 8.27 0.45 20.69
N ARG A 41 9.20 0.10 21.59
CA ARG A 41 8.94 -0.69 22.78
C ARG A 41 8.87 0.17 24.04
N GLU A 42 9.48 1.34 23.99
CA GLU A 42 9.65 2.23 25.11
C GLU A 42 9.23 3.67 24.77
N PRO A 43 8.50 4.36 25.66
CA PRO A 43 8.03 5.73 25.43
C PRO A 43 9.16 6.75 25.16
N ASP A 44 10.32 6.56 25.79
CA ASP A 44 11.45 7.49 25.63
C ASP A 44 11.95 7.52 24.19
N PHE A 45 11.97 6.36 23.51
CA PHE A 45 12.33 6.32 22.09
C PHE A 45 11.37 7.13 21.22
N VAL A 46 10.07 7.09 21.55
CA VAL A 46 9.03 7.83 20.82
C VAL A 46 9.32 9.32 20.83
N GLN A 47 9.66 9.84 22.00
CA GLN A 47 9.93 11.27 22.19
C GLN A 47 11.09 11.73 21.30
N GLU A 48 12.20 10.98 21.34
CA GLU A 48 13.36 11.22 20.51
C GLU A 48 13.08 11.05 18.98
N ALA A 49 12.23 10.08 18.62
CA ALA A 49 11.85 9.85 17.23
C ALA A 49 10.97 10.98 16.67
N LEU A 50 10.07 11.53 17.48
CA LEU A 50 9.19 12.62 17.06
C LEU A 50 9.94 13.93 16.79
N GLU A 51 11.09 14.15 17.43
CA GLU A 51 11.96 15.30 17.16
C GLU A 51 12.56 15.28 15.75
N GLU A 52 12.71 14.07 15.18
CA GLU A 52 13.24 13.86 13.83
C GLU A 52 12.14 13.94 12.74
N CYS A 53 10.85 13.90 13.13
CA CYS A 53 9.76 13.97 12.17
C CYS A 53 9.54 15.42 11.69
N ARG A 54 9.37 15.59 10.37
CA ARG A 54 8.99 16.89 9.80
C ARG A 54 7.53 17.21 10.17
N LYS A 55 7.25 18.47 10.45
CA LYS A 55 5.88 18.92 10.72
C LYS A 55 5.00 18.75 9.48
N GLY A 56 3.78 18.25 9.68
CA GLY A 56 2.78 18.12 8.64
C GLY A 56 2.87 16.82 7.83
N THR A 57 3.78 15.90 8.20
CA THR A 57 3.85 14.57 7.59
C THR A 57 2.90 13.59 8.25
N ILE A 58 2.57 12.52 7.51
CA ILE A 58 1.82 11.39 8.04
C ILE A 58 2.77 10.51 8.86
N LEU A 59 2.32 10.07 10.02
CA LEU A 59 3.05 9.13 10.88
C LEU A 59 2.20 7.88 11.09
N VAL A 60 2.70 6.74 10.61
CA VAL A 60 2.10 5.42 10.84
C VAL A 60 2.69 4.81 12.10
N CYS A 61 1.85 4.50 13.08
CA CYS A 61 2.24 3.89 14.35
C CYS A 61 1.76 2.45 14.40
N HIS A 62 2.64 1.54 14.81
CA HIS A 62 2.35 0.09 14.85
C HIS A 62 1.88 -0.40 16.22
N GLN A 63 1.81 0.47 17.22
CA GLN A 63 1.36 0.13 18.58
C GLN A 63 0.27 1.10 19.06
N ASP A 64 -0.84 0.56 19.51
CA ASP A 64 -2.00 1.33 19.98
C ASP A 64 -1.68 2.22 21.19
N PHE A 65 -0.80 1.75 22.09
CA PHE A 65 -0.44 2.50 23.30
C PHE A 65 0.29 3.81 23.02
N LEU A 66 0.83 3.99 21.81
CA LEU A 66 1.53 5.22 21.40
C LEU A 66 0.62 6.25 20.76
N VAL A 67 -0.52 5.84 20.24
CA VAL A 67 -1.38 6.68 19.40
C VAL A 67 -1.91 7.87 20.17
N GLU A 68 -2.38 7.66 21.41
CA GLU A 68 -2.91 8.73 22.25
C GLU A 68 -1.83 9.75 22.64
N GLU A 69 -0.68 9.27 23.08
CA GLU A 69 0.45 10.13 23.48
C GLU A 69 0.98 10.95 22.30
N ILE A 70 1.14 10.32 21.13
CA ILE A 70 1.62 11.00 19.92
C ILE A 70 0.59 11.99 19.41
N GLY A 71 -0.68 11.64 19.38
CA GLY A 71 -1.77 12.52 18.96
C GLY A 71 -1.83 13.80 19.79
N GLN A 72 -1.73 13.67 21.10
CA GLN A 72 -1.70 14.83 22.01
C GLN A 72 -0.47 15.74 21.81
N LYS A 73 0.73 15.13 21.66
CA LYS A 73 1.98 15.89 21.49
C LYS A 73 2.08 16.64 20.18
N LEU A 74 1.64 16.03 19.10
CA LEU A 74 1.72 16.61 17.75
C LEU A 74 0.46 17.38 17.34
N GLY A 75 -0.61 17.33 18.14
CA GLY A 75 -1.90 17.89 17.78
C GLY A 75 -2.55 17.19 16.59
N LEU A 76 -2.20 15.92 16.36
CA LEU A 76 -2.71 15.11 15.27
C LEU A 76 -4.01 14.39 15.68
N GLN A 77 -4.90 14.20 14.71
CA GLN A 77 -6.06 13.32 14.87
C GLN A 77 -5.67 11.92 14.41
N PRO A 78 -5.76 10.90 15.28
CA PRO A 78 -5.47 9.53 14.88
C PRO A 78 -6.54 9.02 13.94
N LEU A 79 -6.11 8.27 12.93
CA LEU A 79 -6.96 7.52 12.03
C LEU A 79 -6.56 6.05 12.14
N GLU A 80 -7.52 5.20 12.55
CA GLU A 80 -7.27 3.77 12.73
C GLU A 80 -7.51 3.01 11.42
N PHE A 81 -6.57 2.15 11.04
CA PHE A 81 -6.66 1.26 9.90
C PHE A 81 -6.37 -0.17 10.29
N TYR A 82 -7.01 -1.10 9.61
CA TYR A 82 -6.71 -2.53 9.71
C TYR A 82 -5.93 -2.96 8.46
N HIS A 83 -4.71 -3.45 8.65
CA HIS A 83 -3.96 -4.09 7.58
C HIS A 83 -4.32 -5.57 7.49
N GLY A 84 -4.88 -5.98 6.36
CA GLY A 84 -5.06 -7.37 6.03
C GLY A 84 -3.76 -7.93 5.46
N VAL A 85 -3.28 -9.04 6.00
CA VAL A 85 -2.07 -9.71 5.50
C VAL A 85 -2.45 -11.10 4.97
N TYR A 86 -2.11 -11.36 3.70
CA TYR A 86 -2.33 -12.68 3.13
C TYR A 86 -1.15 -13.61 3.45
N THR A 87 -1.40 -14.64 4.25
CA THR A 87 -0.34 -15.50 4.81
C THR A 87 -0.16 -16.84 4.12
N LYS A 88 -0.98 -17.15 3.10
CA LYS A 88 -0.85 -18.41 2.37
C LYS A 88 0.22 -18.29 1.28
N PRO A 89 0.96 -19.38 0.98
CA PRO A 89 2.04 -19.35 -0.01
C PRO A 89 1.56 -19.40 -1.47
N GLN A 90 0.26 -19.56 -1.69
CA GLN A 90 -0.33 -19.69 -3.02
C GLN A 90 -1.46 -18.69 -3.17
N MET A 91 -1.63 -18.16 -4.37
CA MET A 91 -2.75 -17.25 -4.62
C MET A 91 -4.10 -17.95 -4.41
N PRO A 92 -5.17 -17.21 -4.05
CA PRO A 92 -6.50 -17.78 -3.84
C PRO A 92 -7.02 -18.52 -5.09
N PRO A 93 -7.90 -19.53 -4.95
CA PRO A 93 -8.48 -20.22 -6.11
C PRO A 93 -9.42 -19.31 -6.90
N ALA A 94 -9.53 -19.54 -8.21
CA ALA A 94 -10.54 -18.89 -9.03
C ALA A 94 -11.96 -19.27 -8.59
N ARG A 95 -12.93 -18.36 -8.78
CA ARG A 95 -14.35 -18.55 -8.44
C ARG A 95 -15.24 -18.58 -9.69
N GLY A 96 -14.79 -19.20 -10.75
CA GLY A 96 -15.49 -19.27 -12.03
C GLY A 96 -14.64 -18.74 -13.16
N GLU A 97 -15.29 -18.33 -14.26
CA GLU A 97 -14.61 -17.71 -15.39
C GLU A 97 -14.08 -16.33 -15.00
N GLU A 98 -12.81 -16.08 -15.30
CA GLU A 98 -12.13 -14.83 -14.97
C GLU A 98 -11.93 -13.97 -16.22
N PRO A 99 -11.92 -12.64 -16.06
CA PRO A 99 -11.50 -11.73 -17.11
C PRO A 99 -10.03 -11.97 -17.47
N GLU A 100 -9.61 -11.58 -18.65
CA GLU A 100 -8.20 -11.56 -19.01
C GLU A 100 -7.48 -10.53 -18.14
N ILE A 101 -6.38 -10.94 -17.48
CA ILE A 101 -5.57 -10.04 -16.64
C ILE A 101 -4.26 -9.74 -17.36
N ARG A 102 -3.93 -8.45 -17.44
CA ARG A 102 -2.68 -7.96 -18.05
C ARG A 102 -2.00 -6.96 -17.12
N GLN A 103 -0.68 -6.97 -17.12
CA GLN A 103 0.09 -5.88 -16.54
C GLN A 103 -0.09 -4.61 -17.40
N LEU A 104 -0.25 -3.47 -16.73
CA LEU A 104 -0.43 -2.18 -17.37
C LEU A 104 0.86 -1.37 -17.30
N ASP A 105 1.14 -0.62 -18.35
CA ASP A 105 2.23 0.34 -18.43
C ASP A 105 1.72 1.80 -18.37
N ILE A 106 2.63 2.75 -18.42
CA ILE A 106 2.32 4.19 -18.32
C ILE A 106 1.34 4.68 -19.41
N GLY A 107 1.25 4.00 -20.55
CA GLY A 107 0.32 4.35 -21.62
C GLY A 107 -1.15 4.24 -21.21
N TRP A 108 -1.45 3.57 -20.09
CA TRP A 108 -2.80 3.44 -19.56
C TRP A 108 -3.24 4.57 -18.63
N LEU A 109 -2.36 5.48 -18.23
CA LEU A 109 -2.64 6.52 -17.24
C LEU A 109 -3.93 7.30 -17.53
N ASP A 110 -4.07 7.82 -18.73
CA ASP A 110 -5.25 8.62 -19.12
C ASP A 110 -6.55 7.81 -19.10
N ALA A 111 -6.47 6.50 -19.37
CA ALA A 111 -7.64 5.61 -19.34
C ALA A 111 -8.05 5.24 -17.92
N LEU A 112 -7.13 5.25 -16.94
CA LEU A 112 -7.40 4.90 -15.54
C LEU A 112 -7.89 6.11 -14.73
N ASN A 113 -7.39 7.30 -14.99
CA ASN A 113 -7.70 8.54 -14.25
C ASN A 113 -9.20 8.78 -14.02
N PRO A 114 -10.11 8.57 -14.98
CA PRO A 114 -11.54 8.78 -14.76
C PRO A 114 -12.18 7.85 -13.74
N TYR A 115 -11.54 6.73 -13.42
CA TYR A 115 -12.08 5.67 -12.55
C TYR A 115 -11.41 5.60 -11.19
N TYR A 116 -10.31 6.30 -11.00
CA TYR A 116 -9.64 6.38 -9.71
C TYR A 116 -9.90 7.76 -9.11
N TYR A 117 -10.61 7.77 -8.01
CA TYR A 117 -11.00 9.00 -7.34
C TYR A 117 -9.84 9.52 -6.51
N ASP A 118 -9.40 10.66 -6.87
CA ASP A 118 -8.85 11.75 -6.08
C ASP A 118 -7.82 12.53 -6.93
N GLY A 119 -8.10 13.79 -7.19
CA GLY A 119 -7.22 14.67 -7.99
C GLY A 119 -5.80 14.85 -7.45
N SER A 120 -5.51 14.39 -6.23
CA SER A 120 -4.16 14.32 -5.65
C SER A 120 -3.42 13.04 -6.05
N GLU A 121 -4.09 12.05 -6.62
CA GLU A 121 -3.59 10.68 -6.77
C GLU A 121 -3.09 10.33 -8.17
N GLU A 122 -3.04 11.27 -9.10
CA GLU A 122 -2.39 11.05 -10.40
C GLU A 122 -0.95 10.55 -10.23
N ASN A 123 -0.25 11.03 -9.21
CA ASN A 123 1.10 10.58 -8.88
C ASN A 123 1.13 9.11 -8.42
N VAL A 124 0.11 8.62 -7.71
CA VAL A 124 0.03 7.24 -7.25
C VAL A 124 -0.16 6.29 -8.44
N LEU A 125 -1.11 6.57 -9.34
CA LEU A 125 -1.31 5.78 -10.55
C LEU A 125 -0.06 5.78 -11.43
N ARG A 126 0.50 6.96 -11.70
CA ARG A 126 1.72 7.11 -12.51
C ARG A 126 2.85 6.27 -11.94
N THR A 127 3.13 6.40 -10.66
CA THR A 127 4.21 5.67 -10.00
C THR A 127 4.01 4.16 -10.05
N ALA A 128 2.80 3.67 -9.83
CA ALA A 128 2.50 2.24 -9.89
C ALA A 128 2.62 1.69 -11.33
N LEU A 129 2.20 2.47 -12.35
CA LEU A 129 2.35 2.11 -13.77
C LEU A 129 3.83 2.08 -14.19
N GLU A 130 4.61 3.10 -13.83
CA GLU A 130 6.04 3.18 -14.15
C GLU A 130 6.86 2.04 -13.52
N ARG A 131 6.40 1.51 -12.37
CA ARG A 131 7.00 0.34 -11.70
C ARG A 131 6.52 -0.99 -12.25
N GLY A 132 5.50 -1.00 -13.11
CA GLY A 132 4.86 -2.22 -13.55
C GLY A 132 4.09 -2.93 -12.44
N GLU A 133 3.60 -2.20 -11.46
CA GLU A 133 2.86 -2.72 -10.29
C GLU A 133 1.34 -2.52 -10.44
N MET A 134 0.86 -2.40 -11.67
CA MET A 134 -0.56 -2.29 -12.00
C MET A 134 -1.02 -3.44 -12.88
N LEU A 135 -2.17 -4.04 -12.53
CA LEU A 135 -2.86 -5.05 -13.32
C LEU A 135 -4.20 -4.52 -13.80
N GLY A 136 -4.54 -4.78 -15.04
CA GLY A 136 -5.85 -4.50 -15.63
C GLY A 136 -6.61 -5.77 -15.94
N ALA A 137 -7.92 -5.74 -15.70
CA ALA A 137 -8.85 -6.79 -16.10
C ALA A 137 -9.56 -6.38 -17.39
N PHE A 138 -9.68 -7.30 -18.34
CA PHE A 138 -10.31 -7.04 -19.63
C PHE A 138 -11.42 -8.04 -19.93
N ILE A 139 -12.55 -7.54 -20.43
CA ILE A 139 -13.69 -8.31 -20.92
C ILE A 139 -14.00 -7.82 -22.33
N ASP A 140 -14.04 -8.74 -23.31
CA ASP A 140 -14.26 -8.42 -24.72
C ASP A 140 -13.31 -7.32 -25.24
N GLY A 141 -12.05 -7.36 -24.77
CA GLY A 141 -11.01 -6.38 -25.12
C GLY A 141 -11.15 -5.00 -24.48
N LYS A 142 -12.18 -4.77 -23.65
CA LYS A 142 -12.41 -3.50 -22.94
C LYS A 142 -11.89 -3.57 -21.51
N LEU A 143 -11.30 -2.49 -21.02
CA LEU A 143 -10.88 -2.36 -19.63
C LEU A 143 -12.12 -2.48 -18.71
N ALA A 144 -12.13 -3.49 -17.85
CA ALA A 144 -13.21 -3.76 -16.89
C ALA A 144 -12.88 -3.32 -15.46
N GLY A 145 -11.60 -3.14 -15.16
CA GLY A 145 -11.11 -2.67 -13.87
C GLY A 145 -9.61 -2.79 -13.78
N PHE A 146 -9.04 -2.32 -12.69
CA PHE A 146 -7.61 -2.38 -12.42
C PHE A 146 -7.32 -2.43 -10.93
N ILE A 147 -6.11 -2.89 -10.58
CA ILE A 147 -5.58 -2.90 -9.23
C ILE A 147 -4.07 -2.64 -9.27
N GLY A 148 -3.53 -1.99 -8.24
CA GLY A 148 -2.11 -1.73 -8.15
C GLY A 148 -1.60 -1.71 -6.73
N CYS A 149 -0.27 -1.65 -6.60
CA CYS A 149 0.43 -1.51 -5.33
C CYS A 149 0.73 -0.04 -5.05
N HIS A 150 0.45 0.38 -3.83
CA HIS A 150 0.94 1.65 -3.29
C HIS A 150 2.46 1.59 -3.04
N GLN A 151 3.04 2.74 -2.75
CA GLN A 151 4.49 2.85 -2.56
C GLN A 151 4.97 2.19 -1.27
N GLU A 152 4.12 2.13 -0.25
CA GLU A 152 4.37 1.40 1.00
C GLU A 152 4.15 -0.12 0.88
N GLY A 153 3.77 -0.62 -0.31
CA GLY A 153 3.65 -2.04 -0.60
C GLY A 153 2.26 -2.61 -0.42
N THR A 154 1.31 -1.87 0.14
CA THR A 154 -0.08 -2.31 0.18
C THR A 154 -0.68 -2.31 -1.23
N TYR A 155 -1.58 -3.24 -1.52
CA TYR A 155 -2.35 -3.23 -2.76
C TYR A 155 -3.77 -2.74 -2.48
N GLY A 156 -4.14 -1.62 -3.08
CA GLY A 156 -5.38 -0.93 -2.78
C GLY A 156 -5.83 0.03 -3.86
N ILE A 157 -5.02 0.23 -4.90
CA ILE A 157 -5.39 1.03 -6.06
C ILE A 157 -6.39 0.21 -6.89
N LEU A 158 -7.59 -0.04 -6.32
CA LEU A 158 -8.59 -0.91 -6.94
C LEU A 158 -9.79 -0.10 -7.44
N SER A 159 -10.10 -0.25 -8.72
CA SER A 159 -11.34 0.22 -9.29
C SER A 159 -11.95 -0.77 -10.28
N VAL A 160 -13.27 -0.89 -10.26
CA VAL A 160 -14.02 -1.66 -11.26
C VAL A 160 -14.93 -0.70 -12.01
N VAL A 161 -14.76 -0.67 -13.33
CA VAL A 161 -15.56 0.15 -14.24
C VAL A 161 -17.05 -0.16 -14.03
N PRO A 162 -17.92 0.84 -13.89
CA PRO A 162 -19.31 0.66 -13.47
C PRO A 162 -20.07 -0.43 -14.22
N GLU A 163 -19.92 -0.50 -15.55
CA GLU A 163 -20.61 -1.47 -16.41
C GLU A 163 -20.20 -2.93 -16.17
N PHE A 164 -19.04 -3.14 -15.55
CA PHE A 164 -18.49 -4.48 -15.27
C PHE A 164 -18.59 -4.88 -13.79
N ARG A 165 -19.23 -4.06 -12.94
CA ARG A 165 -19.44 -4.39 -11.54
C ARG A 165 -20.34 -5.61 -11.37
N ARG A 166 -20.20 -6.30 -10.22
CA ARG A 166 -20.95 -7.51 -9.85
C ARG A 166 -20.71 -8.71 -10.78
N ARG A 167 -19.64 -8.71 -11.54
CA ARG A 167 -19.23 -9.76 -12.48
C ARG A 167 -17.93 -10.49 -12.05
N GLY A 168 -17.53 -10.36 -10.77
CA GLY A 168 -16.33 -11.01 -10.24
C GLY A 168 -15.01 -10.31 -10.54
N VAL A 169 -15.02 -9.19 -11.30
CA VAL A 169 -13.80 -8.48 -11.72
C VAL A 169 -12.91 -8.07 -10.55
N GLY A 170 -13.48 -7.48 -9.48
CA GLY A 170 -12.71 -7.09 -8.30
C GLY A 170 -12.02 -8.26 -7.63
N TYR A 171 -12.72 -9.39 -7.47
CA TYR A 171 -12.12 -10.60 -6.89
C TYR A 171 -10.99 -11.16 -7.75
N ALA A 172 -11.17 -11.20 -9.07
CA ALA A 172 -10.13 -11.65 -9.98
C ALA A 172 -8.87 -10.75 -9.88
N LEU A 173 -9.06 -9.43 -9.85
CA LEU A 173 -7.97 -8.47 -9.69
C LEU A 173 -7.22 -8.67 -8.37
N GLU A 174 -7.94 -8.75 -7.23
CA GLU A 174 -7.32 -9.01 -5.92
C GLU A 174 -6.56 -10.33 -5.89
N ARG A 175 -7.15 -11.37 -6.46
CA ARG A 175 -6.52 -12.68 -6.56
C ARG A 175 -5.21 -12.62 -7.34
N HIS A 176 -5.20 -11.94 -8.49
CA HIS A 176 -4.03 -11.84 -9.35
C HIS A 176 -2.93 -10.94 -8.78
N ILE A 177 -3.29 -9.84 -8.10
CA ILE A 177 -2.27 -9.00 -7.43
C ILE A 177 -1.62 -9.75 -6.27
N ILE A 178 -2.36 -10.59 -5.53
CA ILE A 178 -1.78 -11.48 -4.52
C ILE A 178 -0.75 -12.42 -5.17
N GLY A 179 -1.09 -13.05 -6.29
CA GLY A 179 -0.16 -13.87 -7.07
C GLY A 179 1.10 -13.11 -7.49
N PHE A 180 0.91 -11.93 -8.06
CA PHE A 180 1.99 -11.03 -8.50
C PHE A 180 2.95 -10.65 -7.36
N VAL A 181 2.43 -10.34 -6.16
CA VAL A 181 3.24 -10.00 -4.98
C VAL A 181 3.98 -11.22 -4.45
N LEU A 182 3.31 -12.40 -4.40
CA LEU A 182 3.92 -13.66 -3.99
C LEU A 182 5.07 -14.10 -4.92
N GLU A 183 4.93 -13.92 -6.23
CA GLU A 183 5.97 -14.25 -7.22
C GLU A 183 7.25 -13.42 -7.02
N GLN A 184 7.12 -12.23 -6.42
CA GLN A 184 8.25 -11.39 -6.04
C GLN A 184 8.86 -11.78 -4.68
N GLY A 185 8.37 -12.84 -4.03
CA GLY A 185 8.81 -13.28 -2.70
C GLY A 185 8.34 -12.36 -1.55
N ARG A 186 7.40 -11.46 -1.83
CA ARG A 186 6.83 -10.49 -0.88
C ARG A 186 5.61 -11.10 -0.17
N ILE A 187 5.15 -10.42 0.87
CA ILE A 187 3.95 -10.78 1.64
C ILE A 187 2.81 -9.85 1.22
N PRO A 188 1.75 -10.39 0.55
CA PRO A 188 0.59 -9.59 0.18
C PRO A 188 -0.24 -9.13 1.38
#